data_bb9702a83d016f0c809b8ca6b701d3be
#
_entry.id   bb9702a83d016f0c809b8ca6b701d3be
#
_cell.length_a   1.000
_cell.length_b   1.000
_cell.length_c   1.000
_cell.angle_alpha   90.00
_cell.angle_beta   90.00
_cell.angle_gamma   90.00
#
_symmetry.space_group_name_H-M   'P 1'
#
loop_
_entity.id
_entity.type
_entity.pdbx_description
1 polymer ?
#
loop_
_entity_poly.entity_id
_entity_poly.type
_entity_poly.pdbx_seq_one_letter_code
_entity_poly.pdbx_strand_id
1 'polypeptide(L)'
;MSPEEQDLTYRSALRSHCSSLSLCIADITIALVSGDPKLRIGDEGVMKQFMTHDGEPDIEIKAKWDSLRRQSDGRKVFDSGALWQLYSDNGSYIFQFNSPALGELPYKVACFNRDFTEGEVSINRSYFGLGQYIYPLEYPLDELLLVNYLAQGRGVEIHACGAVDSLGRGYLFVGQSGAGKSTMAKMWEDEPGIIILSDDRIILRKFGNKIWMYGTPWHGEAMLASPARVPLKAIYFLEKGKKNELISEAATNSISRLFACSFPPFYNPDALNFALRFLEEAVKNVPTYELRFKPEKSAVEFIRDSKK
;
A
#
# COMPACT_ATOMS: atom_id res chain seq x y z
N MET A 1 37.20 -10.25 -16.11
CA MET A 1 35.85 -10.01 -15.58
C MET A 1 35.97 -9.78 -14.09
N SER A 2 35.55 -8.63 -13.61
CA SER A 2 35.57 -8.34 -12.17
C SER A 2 34.51 -9.19 -11.44
N PRO A 3 34.62 -9.37 -10.10
CA PRO A 3 33.58 -10.05 -9.32
C PRO A 3 32.19 -9.43 -9.50
N GLU A 4 32.10 -8.10 -9.72
CA GLU A 4 30.87 -7.38 -10.01
C GLU A 4 30.28 -7.71 -11.40
N GLU A 5 31.12 -7.85 -12.42
CA GLU A 5 30.70 -8.28 -13.77
C GLU A 5 30.21 -9.73 -13.77
N GLN A 6 30.82 -10.59 -12.94
CA GLN A 6 30.37 -11.97 -12.78
C GLN A 6 29.01 -12.04 -12.05
N ASP A 7 28.79 -11.21 -11.04
CA ASP A 7 27.51 -11.13 -10.32
C ASP A 7 26.39 -10.59 -11.21
N LEU A 8 26.65 -9.54 -11.99
CA LEU A 8 25.72 -8.99 -12.99
C LEU A 8 25.36 -10.01 -14.07
N THR A 9 26.35 -10.77 -14.56
CA THR A 9 26.12 -11.79 -15.58
C THR A 9 25.34 -12.98 -15.00
N TYR A 10 25.63 -13.37 -13.76
CA TYR A 10 24.88 -14.42 -13.05
C TYR A 10 23.44 -14.00 -12.75
N ARG A 11 23.22 -12.76 -12.31
CA ARG A 11 21.87 -12.18 -12.11
C ARG A 11 21.09 -12.08 -13.41
N SER A 12 21.73 -11.71 -14.51
CA SER A 12 21.09 -11.65 -15.83
C SER A 12 20.75 -13.06 -16.39
N ALA A 13 21.62 -14.04 -16.17
CA ALA A 13 21.38 -15.42 -16.57
C ALA A 13 20.28 -16.10 -15.76
N LEU A 14 20.13 -15.80 -14.47
CA LEU A 14 19.00 -16.26 -13.66
C LEU A 14 17.66 -15.69 -14.14
N ARG A 15 17.63 -14.42 -14.58
CA ARG A 15 16.42 -13.78 -15.12
C ARG A 15 15.93 -14.42 -16.43
N SER A 16 16.79 -15.09 -17.19
CA SER A 16 16.42 -15.69 -18.49
C SER A 16 15.66 -17.03 -18.39
N HIS A 17 15.63 -17.67 -17.21
CA HIS A 17 15.00 -18.99 -17.01
C HIS A 17 13.95 -19.01 -15.88
N CYS A 18 13.80 -17.95 -15.10
CA CYS A 18 12.88 -17.86 -13.98
C CYS A 18 11.77 -16.85 -14.28
N SER A 19 10.54 -17.18 -13.84
CA SER A 19 9.42 -16.25 -13.89
C SER A 19 9.69 -15.08 -12.94
N SER A 20 9.55 -13.86 -13.41
CA SER A 20 9.77 -12.65 -12.61
C SER A 20 8.67 -11.63 -12.87
N LEU A 21 8.44 -10.77 -11.88
CA LEU A 21 7.48 -9.66 -11.93
C LEU A 21 8.10 -8.47 -11.18
N SER A 22 8.02 -7.28 -11.75
CA SER A 22 8.39 -6.04 -11.05
C SER A 22 7.18 -5.12 -10.94
N LEU A 23 7.01 -4.52 -9.77
CA LEU A 23 5.93 -3.60 -9.44
C LEU A 23 6.51 -2.26 -8.99
N CYS A 24 5.84 -1.17 -9.34
CA CYS A 24 6.14 0.16 -8.81
C CYS A 24 4.90 0.72 -8.12
N ILE A 25 4.93 0.78 -6.81
CA ILE A 25 3.85 1.33 -5.98
C ILE A 25 4.41 2.48 -5.16
N ALA A 26 3.86 3.66 -5.31
CA ALA A 26 4.32 4.88 -4.62
C ALA A 26 5.81 5.20 -4.82
N ASP A 27 6.34 5.05 -6.03
CA ASP A 27 7.78 5.16 -6.36
C ASP A 27 8.66 4.19 -5.54
N ILE A 28 8.16 3.04 -5.19
CA ILE A 28 8.88 1.93 -4.56
C ILE A 28 8.83 0.76 -5.52
N THR A 29 9.98 0.33 -6.00
CA THR A 29 10.10 -0.78 -6.95
C THR A 29 10.32 -2.09 -6.20
N ILE A 30 9.42 -3.05 -6.41
CA ILE A 30 9.48 -4.39 -5.82
C ILE A 30 9.80 -5.38 -6.94
N ALA A 31 10.93 -6.05 -6.86
CA ALA A 31 11.26 -7.16 -7.74
C ALA A 31 10.90 -8.49 -7.10
N LEU A 32 10.09 -9.27 -7.78
CA LEU A 32 9.66 -10.60 -7.37
C LEU A 32 10.20 -11.62 -8.36
N VAL A 33 11.02 -12.56 -7.90
CA VAL A 33 11.68 -13.55 -8.74
C VAL A 33 11.36 -14.96 -8.23
N SER A 34 11.01 -15.86 -9.14
CA SER A 34 10.85 -17.27 -8.79
C SER A 34 12.21 -17.94 -8.57
N GLY A 35 12.40 -18.55 -7.40
CA GLY A 35 13.52 -19.46 -7.13
C GLY A 35 13.27 -20.90 -7.60
N ASP A 36 12.07 -21.20 -8.12
CA ASP A 36 11.67 -22.52 -8.63
C ASP A 36 11.15 -22.37 -10.07
N PRO A 37 11.74 -23.09 -11.06
CA PRO A 37 11.30 -23.01 -12.46
C PRO A 37 9.84 -23.46 -12.69
N LYS A 38 9.25 -24.17 -11.74
CA LYS A 38 7.85 -24.61 -11.79
C LYS A 38 6.88 -23.62 -11.18
N LEU A 39 7.36 -22.58 -10.51
CA LEU A 39 6.54 -21.51 -9.97
C LEU A 39 6.39 -20.39 -11.02
N ARG A 40 5.19 -20.26 -11.57
CA ARG A 40 4.86 -19.20 -12.50
C ARG A 40 4.31 -17.99 -11.73
N ILE A 41 5.04 -16.88 -11.76
CA ILE A 41 4.62 -15.64 -11.10
C ILE A 41 3.80 -14.82 -12.09
N GLY A 42 2.66 -14.30 -11.63
CA GLY A 42 1.81 -13.41 -12.41
C GLY A 42 0.59 -12.95 -11.62
N ASP A 43 0.01 -11.85 -12.05
CA ASP A 43 -1.27 -11.32 -11.60
C ASP A 43 -2.09 -10.84 -12.79
N GLU A 44 -3.41 -11.00 -12.73
CA GLU A 44 -4.33 -10.62 -13.80
C GLU A 44 -5.21 -9.41 -13.48
N GLY A 45 -5.16 -8.91 -12.24
CA GLY A 45 -6.05 -7.87 -11.73
C GLY A 45 -5.52 -6.44 -11.91
N VAL A 46 -5.93 -5.60 -10.98
CA VAL A 46 -5.56 -4.17 -10.89
C VAL A 46 -4.05 -3.98 -10.79
N MET A 47 -3.34 -4.96 -10.21
CA MET A 47 -1.89 -4.94 -10.06
C MET A 47 -1.14 -4.76 -11.38
N LYS A 48 -1.74 -5.16 -12.53
CA LYS A 48 -1.15 -4.93 -13.86
C LYS A 48 -0.82 -3.47 -14.15
N GLN A 49 -1.60 -2.54 -13.62
CA GLN A 49 -1.37 -1.10 -13.82
C GLN A 49 -0.12 -0.61 -13.07
N PHE A 50 0.34 -1.37 -12.09
CA PHE A 50 1.51 -1.07 -11.26
C PHE A 50 2.75 -1.87 -11.69
N MET A 51 2.66 -2.70 -12.72
CA MET A 51 3.82 -3.41 -13.28
C MET A 51 4.77 -2.44 -13.95
N THR A 52 6.07 -2.69 -13.76
CA THR A 52 7.16 -1.94 -14.37
C THR A 52 8.24 -2.87 -14.90
N HIS A 53 9.02 -2.39 -15.83
CA HIS A 53 10.23 -3.06 -16.33
C HIS A 53 11.48 -2.23 -16.05
N ASP A 54 11.32 -1.06 -15.44
CA ASP A 54 12.38 -0.07 -15.27
C ASP A 54 12.76 0.07 -13.78
N GLY A 55 14.03 0.37 -13.56
CA GLY A 55 14.60 0.78 -12.28
C GLY A 55 15.25 -0.35 -11.48
N GLU A 56 16.20 0.05 -10.63
CA GLU A 56 16.78 -0.81 -9.59
C GLU A 56 15.70 -1.06 -8.52
N PRO A 57 15.55 -2.29 -8.03
CA PRO A 57 14.54 -2.59 -7.02
C PRO A 57 14.93 -2.03 -5.64
N ASP A 58 13.96 -1.41 -4.98
CA ASP A 58 14.05 -1.04 -3.56
C ASP A 58 13.87 -2.27 -2.66
N ILE A 59 13.11 -3.27 -3.14
CA ILE A 59 12.75 -4.49 -2.42
C ILE A 59 12.92 -5.68 -3.35
N GLU A 60 13.71 -6.67 -2.94
CA GLU A 60 13.92 -7.92 -3.68
C GLU A 60 13.27 -9.10 -2.95
N ILE A 61 12.37 -9.79 -3.63
CA ILE A 61 11.64 -10.94 -3.08
C ILE A 61 11.89 -12.19 -3.91
N LYS A 62 12.30 -13.26 -3.25
CA LYS A 62 12.39 -14.59 -3.85
C LYS A 62 11.18 -15.42 -3.47
N ALA A 63 10.49 -15.98 -4.45
CA ALA A 63 9.37 -16.88 -4.20
C ALA A 63 9.73 -18.33 -4.58
N LYS A 64 9.28 -19.28 -3.80
CA LYS A 64 9.51 -20.72 -4.06
C LYS A 64 8.35 -21.58 -3.60
N TRP A 65 8.25 -22.78 -4.18
CA TRP A 65 7.47 -23.85 -3.61
C TRP A 65 8.17 -24.44 -2.39
N ASP A 66 7.41 -24.80 -1.35
CA ASP A 66 7.95 -25.41 -0.15
C ASP A 66 6.95 -26.42 0.47
N SER A 67 7.44 -27.22 1.40
CA SER A 67 6.64 -28.08 2.26
C SER A 67 6.58 -27.46 3.65
N LEU A 68 5.67 -26.50 3.82
CA LEU A 68 5.58 -25.69 5.03
C LEU A 68 5.11 -26.51 6.23
N ARG A 69 5.82 -26.36 7.36
CA ARG A 69 5.49 -26.95 8.67
C ARG A 69 4.82 -25.92 9.56
N ARG A 70 4.13 -26.40 10.59
CA ARG A 70 3.18 -25.62 11.39
C ARG A 70 3.79 -24.50 12.25
N GLN A 71 5.06 -24.25 12.33
CA GLN A 71 5.53 -23.20 13.25
C GLN A 71 6.83 -22.55 12.83
N SER A 72 6.85 -21.21 12.96
CA SER A 72 8.05 -20.41 13.10
C SER A 72 8.58 -20.56 14.51
N ASP A 73 9.88 -20.75 14.68
CA ASP A 73 10.56 -20.76 16.01
C ASP A 73 10.69 -19.36 16.61
N GLY A 74 10.22 -18.33 15.93
CA GLY A 74 10.30 -16.92 16.34
C GLY A 74 9.31 -16.55 17.48
N ARG A 75 9.58 -15.43 18.14
CA ARG A 75 8.65 -14.84 19.10
C ARG A 75 7.45 -14.24 18.35
N LYS A 76 6.23 -14.65 18.70
CA LYS A 76 5.02 -14.04 18.15
C LYS A 76 4.96 -12.56 18.56
N VAL A 77 4.83 -11.68 17.58
CA VAL A 77 4.77 -10.22 17.73
C VAL A 77 3.35 -9.71 17.57
N PHE A 78 2.59 -10.29 16.63
CA PHE A 78 1.23 -9.89 16.34
C PHE A 78 0.40 -11.09 15.85
N ASP A 79 -0.90 -11.03 16.11
CA ASP A 79 -1.87 -11.99 15.63
C ASP A 79 -3.09 -11.22 15.11
N SER A 80 -3.41 -11.37 13.83
CA SER A 80 -4.57 -10.69 13.22
C SER A 80 -5.91 -11.23 13.71
N GLY A 81 -5.89 -12.35 14.40
CA GLY A 81 -7.10 -13.08 14.80
C GLY A 81 -7.82 -13.75 13.61
N ALA A 82 -7.27 -13.67 12.40
CA ALA A 82 -7.87 -14.19 11.18
C ALA A 82 -6.84 -14.96 10.33
N LEU A 83 -6.33 -14.35 9.26
CA LEU A 83 -5.58 -15.06 8.21
C LEU A 83 -4.07 -15.11 8.46
N TRP A 84 -3.49 -14.18 9.23
CA TRP A 84 -2.05 -14.10 9.35
C TRP A 84 -1.56 -13.79 10.77
N GLN A 85 -0.33 -14.20 11.02
CA GLN A 85 0.41 -13.97 12.26
C GLN A 85 1.80 -13.46 11.91
N LEU A 86 2.36 -12.60 12.78
CA LEU A 86 3.72 -12.08 12.67
C LEU A 86 4.58 -12.60 13.78
N TYR A 87 5.74 -13.10 13.41
CA TYR A 87 6.81 -13.52 14.33
C TYR A 87 8.06 -12.70 14.06
N SER A 88 8.90 -12.55 15.09
CA SER A 88 10.25 -11.98 14.97
C SER A 88 11.28 -13.01 15.40
N ASP A 89 12.31 -13.19 14.59
CA ASP A 89 13.43 -14.07 14.87
C ASP A 89 14.73 -13.41 14.43
N ASN A 90 15.67 -13.21 15.38
CA ASN A 90 17.02 -12.68 15.14
C ASN A 90 17.08 -11.42 14.23
N GLY A 91 16.10 -10.53 14.38
CA GLY A 91 16.00 -9.30 13.60
C GLY A 91 15.28 -9.45 12.25
N SER A 92 14.80 -10.65 11.93
CA SER A 92 13.92 -10.90 10.77
C SER A 92 12.46 -10.89 11.22
N TYR A 93 11.57 -10.64 10.26
CA TYR A 93 10.13 -10.70 10.43
C TYR A 93 9.54 -11.83 9.59
N ILE A 94 8.69 -12.65 10.20
CA ILE A 94 8.09 -13.81 9.55
C ILE A 94 6.58 -13.68 9.60
N PHE A 95 5.96 -13.50 8.43
CA PHE A 95 4.51 -13.53 8.28
C PHE A 95 4.08 -14.95 7.91
N GLN A 96 3.20 -15.52 8.71
CA GLN A 96 2.62 -16.84 8.47
C GLN A 96 1.14 -16.71 8.15
N PHE A 97 0.72 -17.27 7.03
CA PHE A 97 -0.66 -17.23 6.55
C PHE A 97 -1.29 -18.61 6.66
N ASN A 98 -2.45 -18.63 7.30
CA ASN A 98 -3.26 -19.84 7.48
C ASN A 98 -4.67 -19.61 6.94
N SER A 99 -5.28 -20.63 6.39
CA SER A 99 -6.68 -20.59 5.98
C SER A 99 -7.35 -21.90 6.40
N PRO A 100 -8.42 -21.85 7.21
CA PRO A 100 -9.17 -23.05 7.58
C PRO A 100 -9.71 -23.83 6.38
N ALA A 101 -9.96 -23.15 5.26
CA ALA A 101 -10.45 -23.77 4.02
C ALA A 101 -9.37 -24.62 3.33
N LEU A 102 -8.08 -24.34 3.57
CA LEU A 102 -6.96 -25.05 2.95
C LEU A 102 -6.39 -26.15 3.85
N GLY A 103 -6.62 -26.08 5.18
CA GLY A 103 -6.14 -27.09 6.12
C GLY A 103 -5.42 -26.50 7.34
N GLU A 104 -4.69 -27.35 8.08
CA GLU A 104 -4.03 -26.97 9.33
C GLU A 104 -2.65 -26.33 9.13
N LEU A 105 -1.99 -26.62 8.02
CA LEU A 105 -0.66 -26.08 7.73
C LEU A 105 -0.74 -24.68 7.10
N PRO A 106 0.29 -23.84 7.29
CA PRO A 106 0.36 -22.59 6.57
C PRO A 106 0.32 -22.81 5.06
N TYR A 107 -0.43 -21.98 4.34
CA TYR A 107 -0.40 -22.00 2.89
C TYR A 107 0.69 -21.11 2.32
N LYS A 108 1.14 -20.11 3.10
CA LYS A 108 2.19 -19.18 2.73
C LYS A 108 2.96 -18.71 3.97
N VAL A 109 4.29 -18.63 3.86
CA VAL A 109 5.17 -18.02 4.85
C VAL A 109 6.10 -17.04 4.13
N ALA A 110 6.17 -15.81 4.63
CA ALA A 110 7.06 -14.79 4.11
C ALA A 110 8.05 -14.34 5.19
N CYS A 111 9.33 -14.41 4.89
CA CYS A 111 10.41 -13.99 5.78
C CYS A 111 11.09 -12.75 5.17
N PHE A 112 11.20 -11.66 5.94
CA PHE A 112 11.85 -10.43 5.52
C PHE A 112 12.99 -10.07 6.47
N ASN A 113 14.02 -9.44 5.92
CA ASN A 113 15.04 -8.80 6.72
C ASN A 113 14.45 -7.63 7.54
N ARG A 114 15.25 -7.09 8.47
CA ARG A 114 14.82 -6.02 9.39
C ARG A 114 14.29 -4.78 8.65
N ASP A 115 14.87 -4.48 7.49
CA ASP A 115 14.59 -3.25 6.74
C ASP A 115 13.56 -3.45 5.62
N PHE A 116 13.00 -4.66 5.50
CA PHE A 116 12.02 -5.03 4.48
C PHE A 116 12.48 -4.75 3.05
N THR A 117 13.79 -4.78 2.83
CA THR A 117 14.40 -4.61 1.50
C THR A 117 14.63 -5.95 0.79
N GLU A 118 14.70 -7.03 1.54
CA GLU A 118 14.88 -8.38 1.04
C GLU A 118 13.94 -9.35 1.73
N GLY A 119 13.45 -10.33 0.97
CA GLY A 119 12.59 -11.36 1.55
C GLY A 119 12.49 -12.63 0.73
N GLU A 120 11.97 -13.66 1.37
CA GLU A 120 11.62 -14.93 0.74
C GLU A 120 10.18 -15.28 1.05
N VAL A 121 9.41 -15.67 0.02
CA VAL A 121 8.04 -16.15 0.15
C VAL A 121 8.00 -17.62 -0.21
N SER A 122 7.74 -18.45 0.77
CA SER A 122 7.52 -19.90 0.62
C SER A 122 6.02 -20.19 0.52
N ILE A 123 5.63 -20.89 -0.54
CA ILE A 123 4.22 -21.23 -0.83
C ILE A 123 4.06 -22.74 -0.72
N ASN A 124 3.07 -23.19 0.05
CA ASN A 124 2.80 -24.61 0.25
C ASN A 124 2.19 -25.22 -1.01
N ARG A 125 3.01 -26.00 -1.70
CA ARG A 125 2.62 -26.62 -2.98
C ARG A 125 1.37 -27.51 -2.90
N SER A 126 1.08 -28.05 -1.71
CA SER A 126 -0.06 -28.96 -1.53
C SER A 126 -1.42 -28.31 -1.78
N TYR A 127 -1.49 -26.97 -1.72
CA TYR A 127 -2.73 -26.21 -1.82
C TYR A 127 -2.96 -25.54 -3.19
N PHE A 128 -2.00 -25.68 -4.11
CA PHE A 128 -2.07 -25.00 -5.41
C PHE A 128 -1.92 -25.99 -6.56
N GLY A 129 -2.70 -25.78 -7.63
CA GLY A 129 -2.66 -26.58 -8.83
C GLY A 129 -1.36 -26.39 -9.64
N LEU A 130 -0.98 -27.43 -10.40
CA LEU A 130 0.16 -27.33 -11.30
C LEU A 130 -0.14 -26.40 -12.47
N GLY A 131 0.80 -25.51 -12.77
CA GLY A 131 0.75 -24.63 -13.95
C GLY A 131 -0.08 -23.37 -13.80
N GLN A 132 -0.67 -23.09 -12.64
CA GLN A 132 -1.33 -21.85 -12.34
C GLN A 132 -0.31 -20.72 -12.17
N TYR A 133 -0.70 -19.50 -12.59
CA TYR A 133 -0.01 -18.29 -12.20
C TYR A 133 -0.35 -17.94 -10.76
N ILE A 134 0.65 -17.57 -9.97
CA ILE A 134 0.51 -17.21 -8.57
C ILE A 134 1.12 -15.84 -8.37
N TYR A 135 0.44 -15.01 -7.61
CA TYR A 135 0.99 -13.78 -7.07
C TYR A 135 1.45 -14.02 -5.63
N PRO A 136 2.75 -14.26 -5.38
CA PRO A 136 3.25 -14.62 -4.06
C PRO A 136 2.99 -13.57 -2.98
N LEU A 137 2.92 -12.29 -3.37
CA LEU A 137 2.62 -11.17 -2.48
C LEU A 137 1.12 -10.87 -2.35
N GLU A 138 0.26 -11.78 -2.81
CA GLU A 138 -1.21 -11.60 -2.74
C GLU A 138 -1.64 -10.96 -1.41
N TYR A 139 -2.62 -10.06 -1.50
CA TYR A 139 -3.19 -9.34 -0.35
C TYR A 139 -3.52 -10.28 0.83
N PRO A 140 -3.17 -9.92 2.06
CA PRO A 140 -2.64 -8.62 2.48
C PRO A 140 -1.10 -8.54 2.56
N LEU A 141 -0.34 -9.49 2.02
CA LEU A 141 1.13 -9.51 2.17
C LEU A 141 1.82 -8.35 1.46
N ASP A 142 1.34 -7.95 0.29
CA ASP A 142 1.83 -6.79 -0.45
C ASP A 142 1.65 -5.46 0.32
N GLU A 143 0.46 -5.24 0.89
CA GLU A 143 0.18 -4.09 1.77
C GLU A 143 1.05 -4.15 3.03
N LEU A 144 1.12 -5.31 3.70
CA LEU A 144 1.94 -5.50 4.90
C LEU A 144 3.43 -5.23 4.64
N LEU A 145 3.96 -5.68 3.51
CA LEU A 145 5.33 -5.40 3.11
C LEU A 145 5.55 -3.90 2.97
N LEU A 146 4.67 -3.22 2.23
CA LEU A 146 4.82 -1.79 1.95
C LEU A 146 4.63 -0.91 3.18
N VAL A 147 3.66 -1.18 4.06
CA VAL A 147 3.49 -0.37 5.28
C VAL A 147 4.70 -0.49 6.21
N ASN A 148 5.34 -1.66 6.27
CA ASN A 148 6.56 -1.85 7.06
C ASN A 148 7.76 -1.16 6.45
N TYR A 149 7.92 -1.21 5.13
CA TYR A 149 8.96 -0.50 4.39
C TYR A 149 8.80 1.02 4.48
N LEU A 150 7.59 1.53 4.33
CA LEU A 150 7.25 2.95 4.44
C LEU A 150 7.53 3.51 5.84
N ALA A 151 7.22 2.73 6.88
CA ALA A 151 7.36 3.14 8.28
C ALA A 151 8.82 3.44 8.70
N GLN A 152 9.79 3.08 7.87
CA GLN A 152 11.21 3.37 8.08
C GLN A 152 11.61 4.75 7.52
N GLY A 153 10.81 5.76 7.72
CA GLY A 153 11.13 7.13 7.33
C GLY A 153 10.69 7.51 5.92
N ARG A 154 9.94 6.66 5.21
CA ARG A 154 9.65 6.84 3.77
C ARG A 154 8.26 7.36 3.47
N GLY A 155 7.27 7.12 4.34
CA GLY A 155 5.89 7.54 4.11
C GLY A 155 4.89 6.87 5.05
N VAL A 156 3.61 7.20 4.85
CA VAL A 156 2.50 6.65 5.65
C VAL A 156 1.35 6.31 4.71
N GLU A 157 0.72 5.17 4.93
CA GLU A 157 -0.51 4.78 4.25
C GLU A 157 -1.73 5.25 5.03
N ILE A 158 -2.74 5.77 4.30
CA ILE A 158 -3.96 6.35 4.87
C ILE A 158 -5.19 5.70 4.24
N HIS A 159 -6.17 5.35 5.05
CA HIS A 159 -7.51 4.97 4.64
C HIS A 159 -8.27 6.19 4.13
N ALA A 160 -8.14 6.44 2.85
CA ALA A 160 -8.63 7.65 2.20
C ALA A 160 -8.94 7.40 0.72
N CYS A 161 -9.79 8.26 0.15
CA CYS A 161 -9.90 8.42 -1.30
C CYS A 161 -8.99 9.56 -1.75
N GLY A 162 -8.24 9.36 -2.83
CA GLY A 162 -7.40 10.38 -3.47
C GLY A 162 -7.94 10.76 -4.84
N ALA A 163 -8.23 12.04 -5.05
CA ALA A 163 -8.63 12.56 -6.36
C ALA A 163 -7.66 13.63 -6.87
N VAL A 164 -7.47 13.65 -8.19
CA VAL A 164 -6.65 14.63 -8.90
C VAL A 164 -7.55 15.36 -9.88
N ASP A 165 -7.55 16.69 -9.83
CA ASP A 165 -8.34 17.47 -10.78
C ASP A 165 -7.58 17.72 -12.10
N SER A 166 -8.28 18.28 -13.10
CA SER A 166 -7.75 18.59 -14.43
C SER A 166 -6.56 19.59 -14.41
N LEU A 167 -6.29 20.24 -13.28
CA LEU A 167 -5.13 21.13 -13.09
C LEU A 167 -3.97 20.42 -12.36
N GLY A 168 -4.06 19.12 -12.11
CA GLY A 168 -3.06 18.34 -11.40
C GLY A 168 -3.00 18.64 -9.89
N ARG A 169 -4.10 19.12 -9.28
CA ARG A 169 -4.20 19.36 -7.85
C ARG A 169 -4.75 18.13 -7.15
N GLY A 170 -4.07 17.70 -6.09
CA GLY A 170 -4.41 16.51 -5.34
C GLY A 170 -5.28 16.80 -4.12
N TYR A 171 -6.36 16.05 -3.95
CA TYR A 171 -7.30 16.14 -2.84
C TYR A 171 -7.41 14.80 -2.11
N LEU A 172 -7.18 14.81 -0.80
CA LEU A 172 -7.28 13.64 0.04
C LEU A 172 -8.57 13.69 0.86
N PHE A 173 -9.44 12.71 0.68
CA PHE A 173 -10.70 12.57 1.38
C PHE A 173 -10.59 11.46 2.43
N VAL A 174 -10.50 11.87 3.70
CA VAL A 174 -10.26 10.99 4.84
C VAL A 174 -11.55 10.75 5.60
N GLY A 175 -11.76 9.53 6.07
CA GLY A 175 -12.89 9.20 6.91
C GLY A 175 -12.96 7.73 7.24
N GLN A 176 -13.61 7.40 8.33
CA GLN A 176 -13.87 6.01 8.74
C GLN A 176 -14.79 5.30 7.74
N SER A 177 -14.96 3.98 7.89
CA SER A 177 -15.93 3.24 7.10
C SER A 177 -17.32 3.89 7.19
N GLY A 178 -17.97 4.05 6.04
CA GLY A 178 -19.28 4.71 5.95
C GLY A 178 -19.27 6.25 5.94
N ALA A 179 -18.14 6.93 6.03
CA ALA A 179 -18.04 8.40 5.94
C ALA A 179 -18.38 8.97 4.55
N GLY A 180 -18.36 8.12 3.51
CA GLY A 180 -18.72 8.53 2.14
C GLY A 180 -17.55 8.64 1.18
N LYS A 181 -16.39 8.01 1.46
CA LYS A 181 -15.22 8.00 0.56
C LYS A 181 -15.55 7.48 -0.84
N SER A 182 -16.14 6.29 -0.95
CA SER A 182 -16.52 5.70 -2.24
C SER A 182 -17.60 6.52 -2.96
N THR A 183 -18.49 7.19 -2.21
CA THR A 183 -19.45 8.14 -2.78
C THR A 183 -18.74 9.35 -3.36
N MET A 184 -17.77 9.91 -2.61
CA MET A 184 -16.95 11.03 -3.06
C MET A 184 -16.13 10.64 -4.31
N ALA A 185 -15.51 9.46 -4.31
CA ALA A 185 -14.76 8.93 -5.46
C ALA A 185 -15.63 8.90 -6.72
N LYS A 186 -16.83 8.32 -6.65
CA LYS A 186 -17.77 8.24 -7.78
C LYS A 186 -18.21 9.61 -8.28
N MET A 187 -18.51 10.56 -7.38
CA MET A 187 -18.88 11.92 -7.78
C MET A 187 -17.74 12.65 -8.50
N TRP A 188 -16.50 12.43 -8.09
CA TRP A 188 -15.33 12.99 -8.75
C TRP A 188 -15.02 12.31 -10.07
N GLU A 189 -15.15 10.98 -10.15
CA GLU A 189 -14.90 10.20 -11.37
C GLU A 189 -15.78 10.66 -12.54
N ASP A 190 -17.01 11.06 -12.27
CA ASP A 190 -17.95 11.57 -13.27
C ASP A 190 -17.53 12.92 -13.91
N GLU A 191 -16.54 13.62 -13.34
CA GLU A 191 -16.10 14.94 -13.80
C GLU A 191 -14.97 14.81 -14.83
N PRO A 192 -14.97 15.65 -15.89
CA PRO A 192 -13.95 15.59 -16.93
C PRO A 192 -12.54 15.87 -16.41
N GLY A 193 -11.57 15.06 -16.83
CA GLY A 193 -10.16 15.25 -16.53
C GLY A 193 -9.75 14.93 -15.09
N ILE A 194 -10.59 14.21 -14.38
CA ILE A 194 -10.30 13.72 -13.02
C ILE A 194 -9.61 12.36 -13.09
N ILE A 195 -8.68 12.14 -12.16
CA ILE A 195 -8.06 10.84 -11.89
C ILE A 195 -8.35 10.48 -10.43
N ILE A 196 -8.96 9.33 -10.19
CA ILE A 196 -9.04 8.76 -8.85
C ILE A 196 -7.81 7.87 -8.64
N LEU A 197 -7.00 8.21 -7.64
CA LEU A 197 -5.78 7.47 -7.31
C LEU A 197 -6.09 6.14 -6.64
N SER A 198 -7.00 6.15 -5.69
CA SER A 198 -7.64 5.00 -5.06
C SER A 198 -8.84 5.49 -4.26
N ASP A 199 -9.85 4.64 -4.08
CA ASP A 199 -11.02 4.93 -3.26
C ASP A 199 -10.90 4.39 -1.81
N ASP A 200 -9.77 3.74 -1.47
CA ASP A 200 -9.58 3.12 -0.15
C ASP A 200 -8.21 3.33 0.49
N ARG A 201 -7.11 3.22 -0.28
CA ARG A 201 -5.72 3.30 0.22
C ARG A 201 -4.91 4.32 -0.55
N ILE A 202 -4.37 5.30 0.16
CA ILE A 202 -3.49 6.32 -0.40
C ILE A 202 -2.18 6.32 0.40
N ILE A 203 -1.06 6.30 -0.30
CA ILE A 203 0.25 6.49 0.33
C ILE A 203 0.64 7.95 0.26
N LEU A 204 1.06 8.50 1.40
CA LEU A 204 1.66 9.84 1.49
C LEU A 204 3.16 9.70 1.67
N ARG A 205 3.93 10.44 0.85
CA ARG A 205 5.39 10.53 0.97
C ARG A 205 5.84 11.99 0.88
N LYS A 206 6.98 12.30 1.49
CA LYS A 206 7.57 13.64 1.46
C LYS A 206 8.75 13.67 0.51
N PHE A 207 8.76 14.65 -0.40
CA PHE A 207 9.91 14.98 -1.22
C PHE A 207 10.18 16.48 -1.17
N GLY A 208 11.37 16.85 -0.69
CA GLY A 208 11.68 18.25 -0.37
C GLY A 208 10.69 18.79 0.66
N ASN A 209 10.05 19.90 0.33
CA ASN A 209 9.05 20.54 1.21
C ASN A 209 7.60 20.21 0.83
N LYS A 210 7.38 19.20 -0.04
CA LYS A 210 6.04 18.86 -0.51
C LYS A 210 5.64 17.46 -0.02
N ILE A 211 4.40 17.33 0.38
CA ILE A 211 3.74 16.05 0.59
C ILE A 211 3.12 15.64 -0.75
N TRP A 212 3.42 14.41 -1.17
CA TRP A 212 2.87 13.79 -2.36
C TRP A 212 1.91 12.69 -1.95
N MET A 213 0.83 12.55 -2.69
CA MET A 213 -0.06 11.42 -2.58
C MET A 213 0.06 10.51 -3.80
N TYR A 214 0.02 9.23 -3.54
CA TYR A 214 0.19 8.15 -4.50
C TYR A 214 -1.01 7.23 -4.50
N GLY A 215 -1.42 6.83 -5.67
CA GLY A 215 -2.39 5.76 -5.79
C GLY A 215 -1.78 4.39 -5.47
N THR A 216 -2.65 3.48 -5.10
CA THR A 216 -2.30 2.11 -4.74
C THR A 216 -3.20 1.12 -5.45
N PRO A 217 -2.80 -0.15 -5.59
CA PRO A 217 -3.65 -1.19 -6.17
C PRO A 217 -4.80 -1.62 -5.23
N TRP A 218 -4.72 -1.27 -3.95
CA TRP A 218 -5.72 -1.62 -2.93
C TRP A 218 -6.88 -0.65 -3.01
N HIS A 219 -7.96 -1.10 -3.60
CA HIS A 219 -9.18 -0.32 -3.81
C HIS A 219 -10.31 -0.79 -2.92
N GLY A 220 -11.31 0.06 -2.73
CA GLY A 220 -12.54 -0.25 -2.04
C GLY A 220 -13.66 -0.72 -2.98
N GLU A 221 -14.90 -0.45 -2.58
CA GLU A 221 -16.10 -0.87 -3.31
C GLU A 221 -16.25 -0.21 -4.70
N ALA A 222 -15.63 0.95 -4.92
CA ALA A 222 -15.68 1.61 -6.22
C ALA A 222 -14.71 0.98 -7.23
N MET A 223 -13.78 0.14 -6.79
CA MET A 223 -12.76 -0.55 -7.60
C MET A 223 -11.87 0.42 -8.41
N LEU A 224 -11.63 1.61 -7.87
CA LEU A 224 -10.84 2.65 -8.52
C LEU A 224 -9.40 2.64 -7.99
N ALA A 225 -8.44 2.51 -8.91
CA ALA A 225 -7.01 2.53 -8.63
C ALA A 225 -6.24 3.13 -9.81
N SER A 226 -5.15 3.83 -9.52
CA SER A 226 -4.25 4.41 -10.53
C SER A 226 -2.83 4.51 -9.97
N PRO A 227 -1.78 4.19 -10.74
CA PRO A 227 -0.39 4.35 -10.32
C PRO A 227 0.09 5.82 -10.30
N ALA A 228 -0.78 6.76 -10.64
CA ALA A 228 -0.43 8.18 -10.69
C ALA A 228 -0.09 8.74 -9.30
N ARG A 229 0.67 9.84 -9.31
CA ARG A 229 1.04 10.60 -8.13
C ARG A 229 0.84 12.10 -8.35
N VAL A 230 0.60 12.83 -7.27
CA VAL A 230 0.40 14.28 -7.34
C VAL A 230 0.79 14.95 -6.02
N PRO A 231 1.25 16.22 -6.02
CA PRO A 231 1.40 16.98 -4.79
C PRO A 231 0.04 17.12 -4.08
N LEU A 232 0.01 16.86 -2.79
CA LEU A 232 -1.18 16.99 -1.96
C LEU A 232 -1.50 18.48 -1.74
N LYS A 233 -2.68 18.90 -2.19
CA LYS A 233 -3.15 20.29 -2.13
C LYS A 233 -3.98 20.55 -0.88
N ALA A 234 -4.82 19.61 -0.48
CA ALA A 234 -5.69 19.74 0.69
C ALA A 234 -6.17 18.39 1.21
N ILE A 235 -6.47 18.34 2.50
CA ILE A 235 -7.02 17.19 3.21
C ILE A 235 -8.42 17.55 3.69
N TYR A 236 -9.38 16.68 3.39
CA TYR A 236 -10.77 16.83 3.79
C TYR A 236 -11.19 15.65 4.65
N PHE A 237 -11.59 15.93 5.89
CA PHE A 237 -12.24 14.95 6.75
C PHE A 237 -13.73 14.93 6.44
N LEU A 238 -14.20 13.81 5.90
CA LEU A 238 -15.57 13.67 5.43
C LEU A 238 -16.56 13.49 6.58
N GLU A 239 -17.63 14.30 6.54
CA GLU A 239 -18.80 14.18 7.40
C GLU A 239 -20.09 14.33 6.56
N LYS A 240 -21.09 13.50 6.85
CA LYS A 240 -22.39 13.60 6.17
C LYS A 240 -23.10 14.86 6.63
N GLY A 241 -23.57 15.68 5.68
CA GLY A 241 -24.25 16.94 5.96
C GLY A 241 -25.50 17.16 5.11
N LYS A 242 -26.33 18.12 5.53
CA LYS A 242 -27.49 18.58 4.74
C LYS A 242 -27.12 19.67 3.75
N LYS A 243 -25.94 20.25 3.86
CA LYS A 243 -25.36 21.29 2.99
C LYS A 243 -23.86 21.05 2.83
N ASN A 244 -23.29 21.65 1.78
CA ASN A 244 -21.85 21.63 1.59
C ASN A 244 -21.23 22.77 2.41
N GLU A 245 -20.28 22.44 3.29
CA GLU A 245 -19.66 23.39 4.21
C GLU A 245 -18.22 22.95 4.52
N LEU A 246 -17.29 23.90 4.49
CA LEU A 246 -15.91 23.69 4.96
C LEU A 246 -15.76 24.34 6.33
N ILE A 247 -15.30 23.55 7.29
CA ILE A 247 -15.00 24.01 8.63
C ILE A 247 -13.49 23.87 8.83
N SER A 248 -12.84 24.95 9.23
CA SER A 248 -11.44 24.92 9.60
C SER A 248 -11.26 24.03 10.83
N GLU A 249 -10.30 23.14 10.80
CA GLU A 249 -10.05 22.20 11.90
C GLU A 249 -8.74 22.54 12.62
N ALA A 250 -8.73 22.35 13.94
CA ALA A 250 -7.50 22.53 14.73
C ALA A 250 -6.48 21.44 14.34
N ALA A 251 -5.21 21.82 14.24
CA ALA A 251 -4.14 20.90 13.83
C ALA A 251 -4.09 19.60 14.65
N THR A 252 -4.30 19.71 15.97
CA THR A 252 -4.33 18.52 16.86
C THR A 252 -5.43 17.53 16.50
N ASN A 253 -6.63 18.02 16.15
CA ASN A 253 -7.73 17.17 15.71
C ASN A 253 -7.42 16.53 14.35
N SER A 254 -6.88 17.31 13.41
CA SER A 254 -6.47 16.81 12.09
C SER A 254 -5.45 15.70 12.20
N ILE A 255 -4.42 15.86 13.07
CA ILE A 255 -3.40 14.82 13.31
C ILE A 255 -4.06 13.55 13.88
N SER A 256 -4.93 13.71 14.89
CA SER A 256 -5.60 12.56 15.52
C SER A 256 -6.49 11.81 14.52
N ARG A 257 -7.25 12.52 13.69
CA ARG A 257 -8.10 11.92 12.65
C ARG A 257 -7.29 11.21 11.57
N LEU A 258 -6.19 11.83 11.11
CA LEU A 258 -5.28 11.18 10.17
C LEU A 258 -4.65 9.92 10.75
N PHE A 259 -4.16 9.99 11.99
CA PHE A 259 -3.56 8.84 12.66
C PHE A 259 -4.56 7.69 12.84
N ALA A 260 -5.81 8.00 13.22
CA ALA A 260 -6.88 7.00 13.33
C ALA A 260 -7.26 6.34 12.00
N CYS A 261 -6.93 6.99 10.87
CA CYS A 261 -7.12 6.46 9.51
C CYS A 261 -5.80 5.99 8.86
N SER A 262 -4.70 5.88 9.60
CA SER A 262 -3.42 5.42 9.06
C SER A 262 -3.15 3.95 9.43
N PHE A 263 -2.22 3.32 8.68
CA PHE A 263 -1.83 1.92 8.84
C PHE A 263 -0.37 1.73 9.26
N PRO A 264 0.10 2.39 10.34
CA PRO A 264 1.46 2.12 10.81
C PRO A 264 1.54 0.70 11.41
N PRO A 265 2.71 0.04 11.36
CA PRO A 265 2.94 -1.22 12.06
C PRO A 265 2.82 -1.02 13.58
N PHE A 266 1.64 -1.26 14.15
CA PHE A 266 1.31 -0.99 15.56
C PHE A 266 2.18 -1.73 16.58
N TYR A 267 2.81 -2.81 16.17
CA TYR A 267 3.74 -3.58 16.99
C TYR A 267 5.14 -2.95 17.10
N ASN A 268 5.41 -1.89 16.31
CA ASN A 268 6.71 -1.22 16.26
C ASN A 268 6.58 0.24 16.76
N PRO A 269 7.08 0.55 18.00
CA PRO A 269 7.01 1.90 18.55
C PRO A 269 7.70 2.98 17.71
N ASP A 270 8.81 2.63 17.04
CA ASP A 270 9.53 3.60 16.18
C ASP A 270 8.70 3.95 14.94
N ALA A 271 8.00 2.97 14.38
CA ALA A 271 7.07 3.18 13.27
C ALA A 271 5.89 4.09 13.67
N LEU A 272 5.34 3.90 14.86
CA LEU A 272 4.28 4.76 15.41
C LEU A 272 4.77 6.19 15.60
N ASN A 273 5.94 6.37 16.20
CA ASN A 273 6.56 7.68 16.39
C ASN A 273 6.87 8.37 15.08
N PHE A 274 7.34 7.62 14.07
CA PHE A 274 7.57 8.16 12.74
C PHE A 274 6.25 8.61 12.10
N ALA A 275 5.21 7.75 12.12
CA ALA A 275 3.91 8.09 11.54
C ALA A 275 3.32 9.35 12.15
N LEU A 276 3.34 9.50 13.48
CA LEU A 276 2.86 10.70 14.15
C LEU A 276 3.62 11.95 13.69
N ARG A 277 4.95 11.94 13.69
CA ARG A 277 5.77 13.09 13.23
C ARG A 277 5.51 13.41 11.76
N PHE A 278 5.36 12.40 10.91
CA PHE A 278 5.05 12.59 9.50
C PHE A 278 3.69 13.28 9.31
N LEU A 279 2.68 12.84 10.06
CA LEU A 279 1.33 13.41 9.99
C LEU A 279 1.27 14.84 10.58
N GLU A 280 2.02 15.12 11.65
CA GLU A 280 2.21 16.50 12.15
C GLU A 280 2.78 17.40 11.06
N GLU A 281 3.81 16.93 10.37
CA GLU A 281 4.41 17.70 9.28
C GLU A 281 3.45 17.87 8.09
N ALA A 282 2.69 16.83 7.74
CA ALA A 282 1.69 16.90 6.68
C ALA A 282 0.62 17.96 6.99
N VAL A 283 0.06 17.96 8.21
CA VAL A 283 -0.94 18.95 8.65
C VAL A 283 -0.37 20.39 8.73
N LYS A 284 0.92 20.53 9.06
CA LYS A 284 1.58 21.84 9.06
C LYS A 284 1.72 22.43 7.66
N ASN A 285 1.95 21.59 6.65
CA ASN A 285 2.27 22.01 5.29
C ASN A 285 1.07 22.00 4.33
N VAL A 286 -0.01 21.28 4.68
CA VAL A 286 -1.18 21.08 3.84
C VAL A 286 -2.44 21.53 4.58
N PRO A 287 -3.26 22.41 3.98
CA PRO A 287 -4.52 22.82 4.59
C PRO A 287 -5.46 21.65 4.88
N THR A 288 -6.06 21.66 6.07
CA THR A 288 -6.97 20.62 6.52
C THR A 288 -8.35 21.21 6.85
N TYR A 289 -9.41 20.50 6.49
CA TYR A 289 -10.78 20.94 6.70
C TYR A 289 -11.67 19.76 7.07
N GLU A 290 -12.66 19.99 7.92
CA GLU A 290 -13.85 19.12 7.96
C GLU A 290 -14.74 19.53 6.77
N LEU A 291 -15.08 18.55 5.94
CA LEU A 291 -16.01 18.73 4.84
C LEU A 291 -17.34 18.05 5.19
N ARG A 292 -18.31 18.87 5.59
CA ARG A 292 -19.71 18.42 5.62
C ARG A 292 -20.24 18.50 4.21
N PHE A 293 -20.79 17.41 3.71
CA PHE A 293 -21.23 17.39 2.32
C PHE A 293 -22.54 16.64 2.13
N LYS A 294 -23.31 17.12 1.17
CA LYS A 294 -24.46 16.42 0.61
C LYS A 294 -23.93 15.48 -0.49
N PRO A 295 -24.35 14.20 -0.55
CA PRO A 295 -23.86 13.25 -1.55
C PRO A 295 -24.45 13.53 -2.96
N GLU A 296 -24.14 14.71 -3.49
CA GLU A 296 -24.58 15.22 -4.79
C GLU A 296 -23.40 15.91 -5.49
N LYS A 297 -23.46 16.00 -6.83
CA LYS A 297 -22.40 16.67 -7.65
C LYS A 297 -22.03 18.08 -7.18
N SER A 298 -22.97 18.79 -6.60
CA SER A 298 -22.72 20.11 -6.00
C SER A 298 -21.60 20.13 -4.95
N ALA A 299 -21.26 18.98 -4.34
CA ALA A 299 -20.14 18.90 -3.41
C ALA A 299 -18.78 19.03 -4.15
N VAL A 300 -18.64 18.46 -5.34
CA VAL A 300 -17.42 18.57 -6.16
C VAL A 300 -17.22 20.00 -6.63
N GLU A 301 -18.28 20.64 -7.16
CA GLU A 301 -18.25 22.04 -7.56
C GLU A 301 -17.87 22.95 -6.40
N PHE A 302 -18.48 22.74 -5.24
CA PHE A 302 -18.19 23.49 -4.02
C PHE A 302 -16.72 23.40 -3.60
N ILE A 303 -16.10 22.21 -3.65
CA ILE A 303 -14.68 22.03 -3.32
C ILE A 303 -13.79 22.74 -4.34
N ARG A 304 -14.12 22.66 -5.63
CA ARG A 304 -13.33 23.30 -6.70
C ARG A 304 -13.39 24.83 -6.64
N ASP A 305 -14.55 25.39 -6.30
CA ASP A 305 -14.77 26.84 -6.24
C ASP A 305 -14.27 27.48 -4.94
N SER A 306 -14.33 26.76 -3.83
CA SER A 306 -13.87 27.29 -2.53
C SER A 306 -12.39 27.63 -2.45
N LYS A 307 -11.63 27.43 -3.53
CA LYS A 307 -10.15 27.61 -3.58
C LYS A 307 -9.66 28.37 -4.83
N LYS A 308 -10.53 29.17 -5.42
CA LYS A 308 -10.10 30.21 -6.37
C LYS A 308 -9.50 31.42 -5.58
#